data_e506b878e1733fd08dac9fbae07454ca
#
_entry.id   e506b878e1733fd08dac9fbae07454ca
#
_cell.length_a   1.000
_cell.length_b   1.000
_cell.length_c   1.000
_cell.angle_alpha   90.00
_cell.angle_beta   90.00
_cell.angle_gamma   90.00
#
_symmetry.space_group_name_H-M   'P 1'
#
loop_
_entity.id
_entity.type
_entity.pdbx_description
1 polymer ?
#
loop_
_entity_poly.entity_id
_entity_poly.type
_entity_poly.pdbx_seq_one_letter_code
_entity_poly.pdbx_strand_id
1 'polypeptide(L)'
;MAEQTDHSINGGGLKFDLFSKDYKHRLNVYTSAQHTNRKSYYGTNRNPDAYGHTTDMTVVAGSQYSYSVDKCLFMPAEFTGGLEYNFDELKDEMLGYNRIVDQTVHIGSLFLQNEWKNEKWSFLIGGRFDKHNLIDHLIFSPRANVRFNPTEDINLRLSYSSGFRAPQAFDEDLHVAAVGGEVAIIQLAEDLKEEKSKSISASADFYHRFGPVQLNLLVEGFYTDLSDVFFLQEKGHDDQGNLIMER
;
A
#
# COMPACT_ATOMS: atom_id res chain seq x y z
N MET A 1 -14.16 28.92 0.10
CA MET A 1 -13.56 28.10 -0.96
C MET A 1 -14.57 27.04 -1.38
N ALA A 2 -14.67 26.75 -2.66
CA ALA A 2 -15.44 25.60 -3.16
C ALA A 2 -14.45 24.58 -3.71
N GLU A 3 -14.70 23.32 -3.40
CA GLU A 3 -13.99 22.17 -3.94
C GLU A 3 -14.98 21.31 -4.72
N GLN A 4 -14.60 20.94 -5.91
CA GLN A 4 -15.39 20.04 -6.75
C GLN A 4 -14.44 19.12 -7.51
N THR A 5 -14.74 17.83 -7.51
CA THR A 5 -14.04 16.82 -8.31
C THR A 5 -15.05 15.98 -9.08
N ASP A 6 -14.73 15.70 -10.33
CA ASP A 6 -15.47 14.80 -11.21
C ASP A 6 -14.52 13.74 -11.75
N HIS A 7 -14.82 12.49 -11.43
CA HIS A 7 -13.96 11.35 -11.74
C HIS A 7 -14.62 10.42 -12.76
N SER A 8 -13.86 10.05 -13.79
CA SER A 8 -14.19 8.96 -14.71
C SER A 8 -13.15 7.86 -14.54
N ILE A 9 -13.54 6.74 -13.95
CA ILE A 9 -12.66 5.63 -13.63
C ILE A 9 -13.08 4.42 -14.46
N ASN A 10 -12.12 3.87 -15.22
CA ASN A 10 -12.30 2.66 -16.01
C ASN A 10 -11.21 1.67 -15.64
N GLY A 11 -11.58 0.45 -15.35
CA GLY A 11 -10.59 -0.57 -14.97
C GLY A 11 -11.11 -1.98 -15.18
N GLY A 12 -10.17 -2.91 -15.18
CA GLY A 12 -10.46 -4.33 -15.31
C GLY A 12 -9.26 -5.18 -14.90
N GLY A 13 -9.50 -6.47 -14.71
CA GLY A 13 -8.43 -7.39 -14.36
C GLY A 13 -8.77 -8.82 -14.74
N LEU A 14 -7.71 -9.62 -14.83
CA LEU A 14 -7.76 -11.04 -15.09
C LEU A 14 -6.99 -11.77 -14.00
N LYS A 15 -7.50 -12.91 -13.59
CA LYS A 15 -6.86 -13.80 -12.65
C LYS A 15 -6.99 -15.23 -13.13
N PHE A 16 -5.89 -15.96 -13.08
CA PHE A 16 -5.81 -17.36 -13.44
C PHE A 16 -5.18 -18.16 -12.31
N ASP A 17 -5.87 -19.21 -11.87
CA ASP A 17 -5.39 -20.16 -10.85
C ASP A 17 -5.24 -21.55 -11.48
N LEU A 18 -4.06 -22.14 -11.32
CA LEU A 18 -3.76 -23.51 -11.75
C LEU A 18 -3.36 -24.35 -10.53
N PHE A 19 -3.95 -25.51 -10.40
CA PHE A 19 -3.69 -26.47 -9.34
C PHE A 19 -3.21 -27.80 -9.93
N SER A 20 -2.25 -28.43 -9.27
CA SER A 20 -1.92 -29.82 -9.54
C SER A 20 -3.05 -30.77 -9.10
N LYS A 21 -3.06 -31.99 -9.62
CA LYS A 21 -4.09 -33.00 -9.26
C LYS A 21 -4.07 -33.37 -7.78
N ASP A 22 -2.91 -33.30 -7.14
CA ASP A 22 -2.71 -33.57 -5.71
C ASP A 22 -2.86 -32.32 -4.83
N TYR A 23 -3.20 -31.15 -5.42
CA TYR A 23 -3.33 -29.86 -4.77
C TYR A 23 -2.08 -29.39 -4.01
N LYS A 24 -0.92 -30.03 -4.24
CA LYS A 24 0.33 -29.60 -3.61
C LYS A 24 0.96 -28.40 -4.29
N HIS A 25 0.66 -28.17 -5.56
CA HIS A 25 1.18 -27.06 -6.34
C HIS A 25 0.04 -26.14 -6.76
N ARG A 26 0.24 -24.87 -6.55
CA ARG A 26 -0.68 -23.82 -7.00
C ARG A 26 0.10 -22.71 -7.67
N LEU A 27 -0.28 -22.37 -8.90
CA LEU A 27 0.17 -21.19 -9.62
C LEU A 27 -0.98 -20.22 -9.75
N ASN A 28 -0.78 -18.99 -9.34
CA ASN A 28 -1.68 -17.87 -9.55
C ASN A 28 -0.98 -16.84 -10.43
N VAL A 29 -1.66 -16.38 -11.48
CA VAL A 29 -1.22 -15.28 -12.36
C VAL A 29 -2.34 -14.26 -12.42
N TYR A 30 -2.01 -13.00 -12.27
CA TYR A 30 -3.00 -11.93 -12.29
C TYR A 30 -2.46 -10.68 -12.99
N THR A 31 -3.38 -9.91 -13.54
CA THR A 31 -3.11 -8.56 -14.03
C THR A 31 -4.35 -7.70 -13.85
N SER A 32 -4.14 -6.43 -13.58
CA SER A 32 -5.19 -5.43 -13.54
C SER A 32 -4.67 -4.11 -14.10
N ALA A 33 -5.57 -3.33 -14.69
CA ALA A 33 -5.29 -1.99 -15.14
C ALA A 33 -6.46 -1.08 -14.79
N GLN A 34 -6.14 0.17 -14.42
CA GLN A 34 -7.11 1.22 -14.14
C GLN A 34 -6.63 2.50 -14.78
N HIS A 35 -7.56 3.20 -15.42
CA HIS A 35 -7.34 4.56 -15.93
C HIS A 35 -8.35 5.49 -15.27
N THR A 36 -7.85 6.54 -14.66
CA THR A 36 -8.61 7.61 -14.01
C THR A 36 -8.44 8.91 -14.78
N ASN A 37 -9.53 9.58 -15.05
CA ASN A 37 -9.57 10.94 -15.56
C ASN A 37 -10.34 11.78 -14.56
N ARG A 38 -9.71 12.80 -13.98
CA ARG A 38 -10.29 13.68 -12.97
C ARG A 38 -10.28 15.12 -13.47
N LYS A 39 -11.40 15.79 -13.38
CA LYS A 39 -11.51 17.25 -13.46
C LYS A 39 -11.69 17.77 -12.06
N SER A 40 -10.94 18.78 -11.70
CA SER A 40 -10.96 19.36 -10.35
C SER A 40 -11.17 20.88 -10.42
N TYR A 41 -11.74 21.41 -9.37
CA TYR A 41 -11.83 22.84 -9.11
C TYR A 41 -11.54 23.09 -7.62
N TYR A 42 -10.53 23.93 -7.35
CA TYR A 42 -10.15 24.31 -5.99
C TYR A 42 -10.06 25.83 -5.90
N GLY A 43 -11.19 26.52 -5.70
CA GLY A 43 -11.17 27.96 -5.77
C GLY A 43 -12.34 28.67 -5.07
N THR A 44 -12.37 29.99 -5.24
CA THR A 44 -13.46 30.88 -4.78
C THR A 44 -13.99 31.69 -5.96
N ASN A 45 -15.26 32.10 -5.90
CA ASN A 45 -15.87 33.00 -6.84
C ASN A 45 -15.75 32.62 -8.33
N ARG A 46 -15.72 31.31 -8.64
CA ARG A 46 -15.52 30.77 -10.01
C ARG A 46 -14.21 31.22 -10.65
N ASN A 47 -13.14 31.32 -9.88
CA ASN A 47 -11.81 31.66 -10.39
C ASN A 47 -11.44 30.73 -11.55
N PRO A 48 -11.18 31.25 -12.77
CA PRO A 48 -10.82 30.41 -13.92
C PRO A 48 -9.47 29.69 -13.73
N ASP A 49 -8.58 30.20 -12.89
CA ASP A 49 -7.27 29.63 -12.61
C ASP A 49 -7.33 28.40 -11.69
N ALA A 50 -8.47 28.17 -11.05
CA ALA A 50 -8.66 27.10 -10.06
C ALA A 50 -9.05 25.73 -10.65
N TYR A 51 -9.10 25.61 -11.98
CA TYR A 51 -9.40 24.33 -12.64
C TYR A 51 -8.15 23.49 -12.83
N GLY A 52 -8.30 22.20 -12.56
CA GLY A 52 -7.26 21.18 -12.77
C GLY A 52 -7.76 19.99 -13.56
N HIS A 53 -6.82 19.29 -14.15
CA HIS A 53 -7.03 18.06 -14.87
C HIS A 53 -5.97 17.03 -14.48
N THR A 54 -6.42 15.83 -14.07
CA THR A 54 -5.55 14.73 -13.69
C THR A 54 -5.85 13.51 -14.56
N THR A 55 -4.82 12.87 -15.06
CA THR A 55 -4.88 11.53 -15.63
C THR A 55 -3.96 10.62 -14.84
N ASP A 56 -4.43 9.41 -14.58
CA ASP A 56 -3.68 8.39 -13.86
C ASP A 56 -3.91 7.05 -14.54
N MET A 57 -2.82 6.33 -14.80
CA MET A 57 -2.84 4.99 -15.37
C MET A 57 -2.05 4.05 -14.49
N THR A 58 -2.75 3.16 -13.80
CA THR A 58 -2.14 2.14 -12.95
C THR A 58 -2.25 0.76 -13.60
N VAL A 59 -1.15 0.00 -13.64
CA VAL A 59 -1.13 -1.39 -14.09
C VAL A 59 -0.39 -2.23 -13.06
N VAL A 60 -1.00 -3.36 -12.68
CA VAL A 60 -0.39 -4.37 -11.82
C VAL A 60 -0.39 -5.70 -12.54
N ALA A 61 0.74 -6.38 -12.57
CA ALA A 61 0.87 -7.74 -13.07
C ALA A 61 1.73 -8.57 -12.14
N GLY A 62 1.31 -9.80 -11.87
CA GLY A 62 2.06 -10.65 -10.95
C GLY A 62 1.81 -12.14 -11.13
N SER A 63 2.69 -12.90 -10.52
CA SER A 63 2.56 -14.34 -10.42
C SER A 63 3.00 -14.81 -9.03
N GLN A 64 2.32 -15.81 -8.53
CA GLN A 64 2.63 -16.45 -7.25
C GLN A 64 2.56 -17.95 -7.44
N TYR A 65 3.57 -18.65 -6.94
CA TYR A 65 3.61 -20.09 -6.89
C TYR A 65 3.71 -20.55 -5.44
N SER A 66 2.85 -21.49 -5.06
CA SER A 66 2.86 -22.14 -3.76
C SER A 66 3.08 -23.65 -3.91
N TYR A 67 3.88 -24.19 -3.00
CA TYR A 67 4.17 -25.63 -2.92
C TYR A 67 4.04 -26.12 -1.49
N SER A 68 3.09 -27.04 -1.29
CA SER A 68 2.83 -27.69 0.01
C SER A 68 3.59 -28.99 0.13
N VAL A 69 4.30 -29.16 1.24
CA VAL A 69 5.05 -30.38 1.58
C VAL A 69 4.52 -30.97 2.90
N ASP A 70 4.42 -32.28 2.95
CA ASP A 70 3.88 -32.99 4.11
C ASP A 70 4.79 -32.85 5.34
N LYS A 71 6.09 -32.60 5.13
CA LYS A 71 7.04 -32.33 6.21
C LYS A 71 8.24 -31.54 5.69
N CYS A 72 8.54 -30.43 6.36
CA CYS A 72 9.76 -29.66 6.21
C CYS A 72 10.30 -29.33 7.60
N LEU A 73 11.51 -29.83 7.93
CA LEU A 73 12.14 -29.74 9.25
C LEU A 73 11.31 -30.49 10.32
N PHE A 74 10.33 -29.83 10.93
CA PHE A 74 9.62 -30.34 12.11
C PHE A 74 8.10 -30.50 11.92
N MET A 75 7.50 -29.87 10.87
CA MET A 75 6.06 -29.99 10.59
C MET A 75 5.75 -29.79 9.10
N PRO A 76 4.49 -29.99 8.65
CA PRO A 76 4.07 -29.63 7.29
C PRO A 76 4.37 -28.18 6.99
N ALA A 77 4.71 -27.88 5.73
CA ALA A 77 5.04 -26.52 5.32
C ALA A 77 4.48 -26.18 3.94
N GLU A 78 4.27 -24.87 3.72
CA GLU A 78 3.94 -24.29 2.43
C GLU A 78 4.97 -23.21 2.08
N PHE A 79 5.68 -23.45 0.98
CA PHE A 79 6.58 -22.47 0.37
C PHE A 79 5.79 -21.65 -0.63
N THR A 80 5.90 -20.33 -0.53
CA THR A 80 5.28 -19.40 -1.48
C THR A 80 6.32 -18.41 -1.98
N GLY A 81 6.40 -18.25 -3.29
CA GLY A 81 7.24 -17.23 -3.92
C GLY A 81 6.52 -16.60 -5.09
N GLY A 82 6.84 -15.36 -5.40
CA GLY A 82 6.20 -14.66 -6.49
C GLY A 82 6.95 -13.43 -6.94
N LEU A 83 6.55 -12.97 -8.12
CA LEU A 83 7.01 -11.76 -8.77
C LEU A 83 5.81 -10.85 -8.97
N GLU A 84 6.02 -9.53 -8.80
CA GLU A 84 5.02 -8.53 -9.07
C GLU A 84 5.67 -7.32 -9.74
N TYR A 85 4.96 -6.73 -10.67
CA TYR A 85 5.33 -5.49 -11.31
C TYR A 85 4.16 -4.52 -11.20
N ASN A 86 4.45 -3.32 -10.69
CA ASN A 86 3.53 -2.21 -10.62
C ASN A 86 4.04 -1.07 -11.50
N PHE A 87 3.15 -0.54 -12.30
CA PHE A 87 3.33 0.65 -13.12
C PHE A 87 2.26 1.66 -12.74
N ASP A 88 2.68 2.92 -12.60
CA ASP A 88 1.79 4.04 -12.31
C ASP A 88 2.30 5.28 -13.08
N GLU A 89 1.42 5.90 -13.86
CA GLU A 89 1.71 7.13 -14.62
C GLU A 89 0.67 8.17 -14.23
N LEU A 90 1.11 9.14 -13.45
CA LEU A 90 0.31 10.23 -12.95
C LEU A 90 0.68 11.54 -13.66
N LYS A 91 -0.30 12.20 -14.25
CA LYS A 91 -0.16 13.55 -14.76
C LYS A 91 -1.27 14.43 -14.20
N ASP A 92 -0.90 15.48 -13.44
CA ASP A 92 -1.81 16.44 -12.87
C ASP A 92 -1.41 17.87 -13.28
N GLU A 93 -2.34 18.59 -13.84
CA GLU A 93 -2.14 19.93 -14.36
C GLU A 93 -3.13 20.91 -13.73
N MET A 94 -2.62 21.94 -13.05
CA MET A 94 -3.36 23.11 -12.59
C MET A 94 -2.65 24.37 -13.10
N LEU A 95 -2.84 24.67 -14.37
CA LEU A 95 -2.07 25.69 -15.07
C LEU A 95 -2.26 27.10 -14.50
N GLY A 96 -3.45 27.40 -13.96
CA GLY A 96 -3.71 28.69 -13.32
C GLY A 96 -2.90 28.90 -12.02
N TYR A 97 -2.45 27.82 -11.39
CA TYR A 97 -1.55 27.85 -10.23
C TYR A 97 -0.11 27.49 -10.63
N ASN A 98 0.20 27.44 -11.94
CA ASN A 98 1.52 27.06 -12.46
C ASN A 98 2.05 25.73 -11.85
N ARG A 99 1.13 24.79 -11.59
CA ARG A 99 1.46 23.48 -11.02
C ARG A 99 1.28 22.37 -12.05
N ILE A 100 2.33 21.61 -12.25
CA ILE A 100 2.33 20.39 -13.07
C ILE A 100 3.04 19.30 -12.27
N VAL A 101 2.37 18.16 -12.09
CA VAL A 101 2.97 16.92 -11.60
C VAL A 101 2.93 15.93 -12.77
N ASP A 102 4.09 15.44 -13.18
CA ASP A 102 4.24 14.43 -14.22
C ASP A 102 5.22 13.38 -13.70
N GLN A 103 4.70 12.23 -13.33
CA GLN A 103 5.47 11.20 -12.64
C GLN A 103 5.15 9.82 -13.18
N THR A 104 6.19 9.05 -13.45
CA THR A 104 6.09 7.65 -13.83
C THR A 104 6.83 6.78 -12.80
N VAL A 105 6.10 5.84 -12.23
CA VAL A 105 6.58 4.91 -11.20
C VAL A 105 6.63 3.49 -11.75
N HIS A 106 7.75 2.81 -11.49
CA HIS A 106 7.95 1.40 -11.80
C HIS A 106 8.44 0.69 -10.54
N ILE A 107 7.75 -0.35 -10.12
CA ILE A 107 8.16 -1.19 -8.98
C ILE A 107 8.21 -2.64 -9.42
N GLY A 108 9.42 -3.22 -9.43
CA GLY A 108 9.62 -4.65 -9.60
C GLY A 108 9.83 -5.31 -8.24
N SER A 109 9.11 -6.38 -7.94
CA SER A 109 9.10 -7.03 -6.64
C SER A 109 9.32 -8.52 -6.75
N LEU A 110 10.09 -9.07 -5.80
CA LEU A 110 10.23 -10.49 -5.54
C LEU A 110 9.87 -10.75 -4.09
N PHE A 111 9.01 -11.72 -3.82
CA PHE A 111 8.73 -12.15 -2.45
C PHE A 111 8.88 -13.66 -2.29
N LEU A 112 9.35 -14.05 -1.10
CA LEU A 112 9.49 -15.44 -0.69
C LEU A 112 9.03 -15.58 0.75
N GLN A 113 8.31 -16.66 1.03
CA GLN A 113 7.89 -17.00 2.40
C GLN A 113 7.76 -18.50 2.56
N ASN A 114 7.85 -18.93 3.80
CA ASN A 114 7.48 -20.26 4.21
C ASN A 114 6.59 -20.23 5.44
N GLU A 115 5.55 -21.03 5.45
CA GLU A 115 4.68 -21.26 6.59
C GLU A 115 4.78 -22.73 7.02
N TRP A 116 5.16 -22.97 8.27
CA TRP A 116 5.04 -24.26 8.94
C TRP A 116 3.75 -24.27 9.74
N LYS A 117 2.92 -25.30 9.58
CA LYS A 117 1.59 -25.26 10.14
C LYS A 117 1.08 -26.64 10.55
N ASN A 118 0.47 -26.69 11.72
CA ASN A 118 -0.38 -27.79 12.21
C ASN A 118 -1.64 -27.24 12.94
N GLU A 119 -2.40 -28.08 13.59
CA GLU A 119 -3.62 -27.67 14.29
C GLU A 119 -3.37 -26.61 15.36
N LYS A 120 -2.27 -26.76 16.15
CA LYS A 120 -1.96 -25.88 17.29
C LYS A 120 -1.08 -24.71 16.93
N TRP A 121 -0.15 -24.88 15.99
CA TRP A 121 0.88 -23.88 15.69
C TRP A 121 0.90 -23.52 14.20
N SER A 122 1.17 -22.26 13.93
CA SER A 122 1.64 -21.80 12.63
C SER A 122 2.79 -20.83 12.84
N PHE A 123 3.85 -21.01 12.06
CA PHE A 123 5.03 -20.14 12.00
C PHE A 123 5.22 -19.72 10.56
N LEU A 124 5.12 -18.44 10.29
CA LEU A 124 5.40 -17.88 8.98
C LEU A 124 6.64 -16.98 9.08
N ILE A 125 7.54 -17.12 8.13
CA ILE A 125 8.64 -16.21 7.89
C ILE A 125 8.74 -15.92 6.40
N GLY A 126 8.97 -14.67 6.05
CA GLY A 126 9.10 -14.26 4.66
C GLY A 126 9.73 -12.89 4.53
N GLY A 127 9.96 -12.50 3.29
CA GLY A 127 10.45 -11.19 2.94
C GLY A 127 10.13 -10.84 1.51
N ARG A 128 10.07 -9.55 1.24
CA ARG A 128 9.85 -8.94 -0.05
C ARG A 128 11.03 -8.03 -0.38
N PHE A 129 11.49 -8.11 -1.60
CA PHE A 129 12.49 -7.23 -2.19
C PHE A 129 11.81 -6.39 -3.25
N ASP A 130 11.89 -5.07 -3.12
CA ASP A 130 11.30 -4.11 -4.04
C ASP A 130 12.40 -3.25 -4.67
N LYS A 131 12.37 -3.11 -6.00
CA LYS A 131 13.14 -2.12 -6.73
C LYS A 131 12.19 -1.09 -7.32
N HIS A 132 12.26 0.10 -6.77
CA HIS A 132 11.51 1.28 -7.19
C HIS A 132 12.40 2.17 -8.07
N ASN A 133 11.87 2.76 -9.14
CA ASN A 133 12.67 3.62 -10.03
C ASN A 133 13.13 4.93 -9.37
N LEU A 134 12.38 5.44 -8.38
CA LEU A 134 12.73 6.66 -7.65
C LEU A 134 13.65 6.41 -6.44
N ILE A 135 14.07 5.16 -6.22
CA ILE A 135 14.92 4.77 -5.07
C ILE A 135 16.12 3.99 -5.61
N ASP A 136 17.33 4.46 -5.29
CA ASP A 136 18.56 3.91 -5.85
C ASP A 136 18.90 2.50 -5.36
N HIS A 137 18.49 2.16 -4.14
CA HIS A 137 18.77 0.86 -3.54
C HIS A 137 17.58 -0.09 -3.58
N LEU A 138 17.85 -1.36 -3.30
CA LEU A 138 16.84 -2.40 -3.14
C LEU A 138 16.26 -2.32 -1.72
N ILE A 139 14.94 -2.31 -1.62
CA ILE A 139 14.24 -2.28 -0.34
C ILE A 139 13.91 -3.70 0.08
N PHE A 140 14.22 -4.04 1.33
CA PHE A 140 13.88 -5.33 1.92
C PHE A 140 12.86 -5.18 3.04
N SER A 141 11.72 -5.86 2.90
CA SER A 141 10.60 -5.84 3.84
C SER A 141 10.37 -7.23 4.43
N PRO A 142 10.97 -7.56 5.60
CA PRO A 142 10.75 -8.81 6.29
C PRO A 142 9.38 -8.86 6.97
N ARG A 143 8.86 -10.10 7.13
CA ARG A 143 7.69 -10.39 7.94
C ARG A 143 7.83 -11.71 8.67
N ALA A 144 7.24 -11.79 9.85
CA ALA A 144 7.12 -13.01 10.62
C ALA A 144 5.76 -13.05 11.32
N ASN A 145 5.18 -14.23 11.44
CA ASN A 145 3.93 -14.44 12.17
C ASN A 145 3.98 -15.75 12.94
N VAL A 146 3.48 -15.73 14.16
CA VAL A 146 3.29 -16.91 15.00
C VAL A 146 1.83 -16.96 15.41
N ARG A 147 1.18 -18.10 15.19
CA ARG A 147 -0.14 -18.40 15.71
C ARG A 147 -0.05 -19.60 16.63
N PHE A 148 -0.74 -19.51 17.76
CA PHE A 148 -0.87 -20.60 18.74
C PHE A 148 -2.33 -20.78 19.16
N ASN A 149 -2.86 -21.97 18.96
CA ASN A 149 -4.19 -22.39 19.39
C ASN A 149 -4.04 -23.37 20.56
N PRO A 150 -4.01 -22.91 21.82
CA PRO A 150 -3.93 -23.80 22.98
C PRO A 150 -5.15 -24.73 23.07
N THR A 151 -6.32 -24.23 22.67
CA THR A 151 -7.59 -24.94 22.56
C THR A 151 -8.29 -24.58 21.26
N GLU A 152 -9.40 -25.23 20.95
CA GLU A 152 -10.25 -24.89 19.80
C GLU A 152 -10.92 -23.50 19.96
N ASP A 153 -11.09 -23.04 21.19
CA ASP A 153 -11.74 -21.78 21.51
C ASP A 153 -10.79 -20.59 21.65
N ILE A 154 -9.48 -20.82 21.62
CA ILE A 154 -8.49 -19.76 21.87
C ILE A 154 -7.49 -19.72 20.70
N ASN A 155 -7.36 -18.54 20.09
CA ASN A 155 -6.37 -18.28 19.06
C ASN A 155 -5.51 -17.07 19.47
N LEU A 156 -4.22 -17.29 19.65
CA LEU A 156 -3.23 -16.26 19.97
C LEU A 156 -2.36 -16.01 18.75
N ARG A 157 -2.09 -14.74 18.45
CA ARG A 157 -1.22 -14.36 17.33
C ARG A 157 -0.23 -13.30 17.76
N LEU A 158 0.97 -13.40 17.19
CA LEU A 158 2.01 -12.39 17.25
C LEU A 158 2.54 -12.20 15.83
N SER A 159 2.62 -10.96 15.36
CA SER A 159 3.14 -10.64 14.05
C SER A 159 4.14 -9.50 14.08
N TYR A 160 5.10 -9.57 13.18
CA TYR A 160 6.04 -8.51 12.84
C TYR A 160 6.03 -8.30 11.34
N SER A 161 6.00 -7.05 10.92
CA SER A 161 6.17 -6.67 9.51
C SER A 161 6.88 -5.34 9.39
N SER A 162 7.62 -5.18 8.30
CA SER A 162 8.10 -3.88 7.87
C SER A 162 7.55 -3.53 6.49
N GLY A 163 7.50 -2.23 6.20
CA GLY A 163 7.06 -1.68 4.93
C GLY A 163 7.72 -0.35 4.66
N PHE A 164 7.42 0.21 3.50
CA PHE A 164 7.90 1.53 3.10
C PHE A 164 6.83 2.27 2.31
N ARG A 165 6.96 3.60 2.26
CA ARG A 165 6.25 4.49 1.36
C ARG A 165 7.27 5.21 0.50
N ALA A 166 7.12 5.12 -0.81
CA ALA A 166 8.07 5.72 -1.75
C ALA A 166 7.94 7.24 -1.82
N PRO A 167 9.01 7.96 -2.22
CA PRO A 167 9.01 9.42 -2.41
C PRO A 167 8.34 9.79 -3.74
N GLN A 168 7.07 9.45 -3.90
CA GLN A 168 6.26 9.75 -5.08
C GLN A 168 5.10 10.68 -4.74
N ALA A 169 4.51 11.32 -5.75
CA ALA A 169 3.29 12.08 -5.58
C ALA A 169 2.12 11.14 -5.24
N PHE A 170 1.32 11.53 -4.27
CA PHE A 170 0.10 10.84 -3.87
C PHE A 170 -1.10 11.75 -4.06
N ASP A 171 -2.31 11.22 -3.98
CA ASP A 171 -3.54 11.99 -4.17
C ASP A 171 -3.66 13.20 -3.21
N GLU A 172 -3.12 13.09 -2.00
CA GLU A 172 -3.04 14.18 -1.03
C GLU A 172 -2.18 15.37 -1.50
N ASP A 173 -1.16 15.13 -2.35
CA ASP A 173 -0.29 16.18 -2.90
C ASP A 173 -0.97 16.92 -4.05
N LEU A 174 -1.97 16.29 -4.66
CA LEU A 174 -2.75 16.88 -5.74
C LEU A 174 -3.85 17.81 -5.24
N HIS A 175 -4.12 17.78 -3.93
CA HIS A 175 -5.11 18.61 -3.31
C HIS A 175 -4.55 20.01 -3.06
N VAL A 176 -5.27 21.04 -3.52
CA VAL A 176 -4.95 22.43 -3.23
C VAL A 176 -5.76 22.87 -2.02
N ALA A 177 -5.10 23.04 -0.90
CA ALA A 177 -5.74 23.47 0.34
C ALA A 177 -5.82 25.00 0.42
N ALA A 178 -6.89 25.53 1.02
CA ALA A 178 -6.92 26.92 1.45
C ALA A 178 -6.55 26.99 2.93
N VAL A 179 -5.36 27.45 3.23
CA VAL A 179 -4.89 27.68 4.60
C VAL A 179 -4.99 29.18 4.90
N GLY A 180 -5.79 29.57 5.89
CA GLY A 180 -5.94 30.98 6.26
C GLY A 180 -6.54 31.89 5.18
N GLY A 181 -7.15 31.32 4.11
CA GLY A 181 -7.69 32.06 2.97
C GLY A 181 -6.73 32.17 1.78
N GLU A 182 -5.52 31.66 1.88
CA GLU A 182 -4.53 31.57 0.82
C GLU A 182 -4.53 30.19 0.18
N VAL A 183 -4.15 30.11 -1.10
CA VAL A 183 -3.99 28.85 -1.82
C VAL A 183 -2.65 28.24 -1.41
N ALA A 184 -2.65 26.99 -0.93
CA ALA A 184 -1.44 26.24 -0.61
C ALA A 184 -1.20 25.16 -1.65
N ILE A 185 -0.02 25.18 -2.28
CA ILE A 185 0.43 24.25 -3.31
C ILE A 185 1.52 23.36 -2.71
N ILE A 186 1.33 22.03 -2.82
CA ILE A 186 2.29 21.06 -2.32
C ILE A 186 3.28 20.71 -3.45
N GLN A 187 4.58 20.76 -3.13
CA GLN A 187 5.68 20.31 -3.99
C GLN A 187 6.48 19.21 -3.28
N LEU A 188 7.04 18.28 -4.03
CA LEU A 188 7.93 17.24 -3.49
C LEU A 188 9.36 17.75 -3.48
N ALA A 189 10.07 17.52 -2.36
CA ALA A 189 11.50 17.80 -2.28
C ALA A 189 12.30 16.86 -3.19
N GLU A 190 13.36 17.38 -3.81
CA GLU A 190 14.20 16.60 -4.75
C GLU A 190 15.00 15.48 -4.06
N ASP A 191 15.29 15.63 -2.76
CA ASP A 191 16.07 14.68 -1.95
C ASP A 191 15.20 13.81 -1.02
N LEU A 192 13.90 13.74 -1.28
CA LEU A 192 12.96 12.97 -0.49
C LEU A 192 13.32 11.47 -0.52
N LYS A 193 13.42 10.87 0.66
CA LYS A 193 13.70 9.44 0.85
C LYS A 193 12.42 8.67 1.12
N GLU A 194 12.48 7.35 1.06
CA GLU A 194 11.34 6.53 1.46
C GLU A 194 11.08 6.60 2.97
N GLU A 195 9.82 6.74 3.36
CA GLU A 195 9.39 6.47 4.74
C GLU A 195 9.48 4.97 5.02
N LYS A 196 9.86 4.61 6.23
CA LYS A 196 9.94 3.21 6.68
C LYS A 196 9.02 2.97 7.87
N SER A 197 8.39 1.81 7.88
CA SER A 197 7.58 1.36 9.02
C SER A 197 8.05 0.01 9.53
N LYS A 198 8.00 -0.16 10.85
CA LYS A 198 8.16 -1.45 11.54
C LYS A 198 7.02 -1.62 12.51
N SER A 199 6.24 -2.67 12.33
CA SER A 199 5.06 -2.93 13.14
C SER A 199 5.17 -4.26 13.85
N ILE A 200 4.76 -4.29 15.11
CA ILE A 200 4.51 -5.51 15.87
C ILE A 200 3.06 -5.47 16.34
N SER A 201 2.33 -6.58 16.20
CA SER A 201 0.99 -6.71 16.74
C SER A 201 0.82 -8.04 17.47
N ALA A 202 -0.02 -8.03 18.50
CA ALA A 202 -0.42 -9.21 19.25
C ALA A 202 -1.92 -9.23 19.40
N SER A 203 -2.55 -10.39 19.18
CA SER A 203 -3.99 -10.54 19.34
C SER A 203 -4.35 -11.85 20.04
N ALA A 204 -5.50 -11.83 20.73
CA ALA A 204 -6.11 -12.98 21.36
C ALA A 204 -7.60 -13.04 20.97
N ASP A 205 -8.00 -14.13 20.33
CA ASP A 205 -9.37 -14.45 19.99
C ASP A 205 -9.89 -15.51 20.96
N PHE A 206 -11.05 -15.27 21.55
CA PHE A 206 -11.76 -16.19 22.44
C PHE A 206 -13.12 -16.49 21.83
N TYR A 207 -13.39 -17.77 21.62
CA TYR A 207 -14.67 -18.27 21.14
C TYR A 207 -15.34 -19.05 22.27
N HIS A 208 -16.60 -18.79 22.54
CA HIS A 208 -17.34 -19.60 23.50
C HIS A 208 -18.80 -19.75 23.08
N ARG A 209 -19.34 -20.94 23.25
CA ARG A 209 -20.71 -21.24 22.89
C ARG A 209 -21.54 -21.51 24.15
N PHE A 210 -22.54 -20.67 24.41
CA PHE A 210 -23.52 -20.79 25.48
C PHE A 210 -24.86 -21.29 24.88
N GLY A 211 -25.06 -22.58 24.76
CA GLY A 211 -26.24 -23.13 24.12
C GLY A 211 -26.40 -22.65 22.67
N PRO A 212 -27.46 -21.90 22.31
CA PRO A 212 -27.66 -21.37 20.96
C PRO A 212 -26.83 -20.08 20.67
N VAL A 213 -26.25 -19.45 21.70
CA VAL A 213 -25.51 -18.21 21.58
C VAL A 213 -24.02 -18.50 21.41
N GLN A 214 -23.41 -17.91 20.39
CA GLN A 214 -21.96 -17.92 20.19
C GLN A 214 -21.39 -16.55 20.53
N LEU A 215 -20.41 -16.52 21.44
CA LEU A 215 -19.62 -15.35 21.80
C LEU A 215 -18.27 -15.43 21.10
N ASN A 216 -17.84 -14.32 20.49
CA ASN A 216 -16.46 -14.09 20.07
C ASN A 216 -15.96 -12.79 20.72
N LEU A 217 -14.79 -12.84 21.34
CA LEU A 217 -14.09 -11.69 21.90
C LEU A 217 -12.70 -11.64 21.30
N LEU A 218 -12.42 -10.59 20.52
CA LEU A 218 -11.10 -10.27 20.01
C LEU A 218 -10.49 -9.12 20.81
N VAL A 219 -9.28 -9.32 21.30
CA VAL A 219 -8.44 -8.28 21.88
C VAL A 219 -7.18 -8.17 21.04
N GLU A 220 -6.84 -6.98 20.60
CA GLU A 220 -5.65 -6.71 19.77
C GLU A 220 -4.92 -5.47 20.29
N GLY A 221 -3.57 -5.55 20.29
CA GLY A 221 -2.68 -4.45 20.53
C GLY A 221 -1.60 -4.41 19.45
N PHE A 222 -1.19 -3.20 19.07
CA PHE A 222 -0.12 -3.02 18.09
C PHE A 222 0.77 -1.83 18.46
N TYR A 223 2.00 -1.88 17.96
CA TYR A 223 2.96 -0.78 18.01
C TYR A 223 3.61 -0.65 16.63
N THR A 224 3.67 0.58 16.11
CA THR A 224 4.34 0.89 14.85
C THR A 224 5.35 2.00 15.07
N ASP A 225 6.58 1.75 14.64
CA ASP A 225 7.65 2.72 14.56
C ASP A 225 7.76 3.21 13.10
N LEU A 226 7.75 4.53 12.93
CA LEU A 226 7.89 5.19 11.63
C LEU A 226 9.19 5.99 11.63
N SER A 227 9.97 5.86 10.57
CA SER A 227 11.20 6.62 10.36
C SER A 227 11.21 7.29 8.99
N ASP A 228 11.94 8.39 8.87
CA ASP A 228 12.00 9.22 7.65
C ASP A 228 10.60 9.67 7.19
N VAL A 229 9.73 10.01 8.15
CA VAL A 229 8.31 10.37 7.90
C VAL A 229 8.21 11.67 7.12
N PHE A 230 7.38 11.65 6.07
CA PHE A 230 7.09 12.85 5.29
C PHE A 230 6.31 13.86 6.13
N PHE A 231 6.73 15.11 6.06
CA PHE A 231 6.01 16.22 6.67
C PHE A 231 6.00 17.42 5.72
N LEU A 232 4.98 18.26 5.85
CA LEU A 232 4.88 19.48 5.07
C LEU A 232 5.63 20.60 5.78
N GLN A 233 6.47 21.31 5.04
CA GLN A 233 7.18 22.50 5.47
C GLN A 233 6.84 23.68 4.59
N GLU A 234 6.55 24.82 5.19
CA GLU A 234 6.38 26.08 4.47
C GLU A 234 7.69 26.55 3.86
N LYS A 235 7.69 26.87 2.56
CA LYS A 235 8.85 27.39 1.81
C LYS A 235 8.72 28.86 1.44
N GLY A 236 7.54 29.43 1.60
CA GLY A 236 7.24 30.81 1.23
C GLY A 236 6.12 30.90 0.20
N HIS A 237 6.16 31.92 -0.62
CA HIS A 237 5.10 32.17 -1.62
C HIS A 237 5.69 32.21 -3.04
N ASP A 238 4.90 31.80 -4.00
CA ASP A 238 5.23 31.94 -5.42
C ASP A 238 4.99 33.41 -5.90
N ASP A 239 5.30 33.66 -7.18
CA ASP A 239 5.12 34.99 -7.79
C ASP A 239 3.65 35.42 -7.89
N GLN A 240 2.70 34.50 -7.69
CA GLN A 240 1.26 34.75 -7.70
C GLN A 240 0.69 34.96 -6.29
N GLY A 241 1.54 34.83 -5.24
CA GLY A 241 1.18 34.92 -3.86
C GLY A 241 0.57 33.65 -3.25
N ASN A 242 0.67 32.50 -3.93
CA ASN A 242 0.24 31.20 -3.39
C ASN A 242 1.29 30.68 -2.41
N LEU A 243 0.85 30.11 -1.31
CA LEU A 243 1.71 29.48 -0.32
C LEU A 243 2.31 28.19 -0.89
N ILE A 244 3.62 28.07 -0.85
CA ILE A 244 4.34 26.85 -1.27
C ILE A 244 4.66 26.02 -0.02
N MET A 245 4.12 24.81 0.00
CA MET A 245 4.43 23.77 0.98
C MET A 245 5.31 22.71 0.31
N GLU A 246 6.44 22.38 0.92
CA GLU A 246 7.30 21.29 0.47
C GLU A 246 7.13 20.07 1.38
N ARG A 247 7.01 18.89 0.77
CA ARG A 247 6.99 17.62 1.47
C ARG A 247 8.29 16.88 1.25
#